data_75f59aef765d07bea2f899f9f4bcfbe3
#
_entry.id   75f59aef765d07bea2f899f9f4bcfbe3
#
_cell.length_a   1.000
_cell.length_b   1.000
_cell.length_c   1.000
_cell.angle_alpha   90.00
_cell.angle_beta   90.00
_cell.angle_gamma   90.00
#
_symmetry.space_group_name_H-M   'P 1'
#
loop_
_entity.id
_entity.type
_entity.pdbx_description
1 polymer ?
#
loop_
_entity_poly.entity_id
_entity_poly.type
_entity_poly.pdbx_seq_one_letter_code
_entity_poly.pdbx_strand_id
1 'polypeptide(L)'
;MNENGITVLSLFDGMSCGRIALKELGIKVDKYYASEIDKHAIKQTMLNFPDTIQLGSVTEVDARKLGHIDLLIGGSPCTNFSFAGRRNGMNTTTNEEIYTLDRYLELKKQGFEFDGESFLFWEYMRILGEIRETNSDVLFFLENVEMGEKWESVLTKAIGIHGVHIDSALVSAQHRRRIYWTNIKTKTDGLFQWVVPDIEQPEDRGIMLQDILEDEVDGKYYLKEETVDKLLANGVKGA
;
A
#
# COMPACT_ATOMS: atom_id res chain seq x y z
N MET A 1 19.49 -22.99 3.00
CA MET A 1 18.86 -21.75 2.54
C MET A 1 19.04 -21.72 1.03
N ASN A 2 17.98 -21.52 0.25
CA ASN A 2 18.12 -21.43 -1.20
C ASN A 2 19.07 -20.26 -1.51
N GLU A 3 20.13 -20.50 -2.28
CA GLU A 3 21.09 -19.48 -2.73
C GLU A 3 20.43 -18.46 -3.70
N ASN A 4 19.27 -18.81 -4.25
CA ASN A 4 18.51 -17.98 -5.16
C ASN A 4 17.71 -16.95 -4.37
N GLY A 5 17.78 -15.69 -4.81
CA GLY A 5 16.92 -14.63 -4.31
C GLY A 5 15.50 -14.73 -4.88
N ILE A 6 14.62 -13.86 -4.41
CA ILE A 6 13.21 -13.79 -4.85
C ILE A 6 13.03 -12.75 -5.97
N THR A 7 12.02 -12.99 -6.80
CA THR A 7 11.50 -11.99 -7.75
C THR A 7 10.29 -11.29 -7.16
N VAL A 8 10.36 -9.97 -7.09
CA VAL A 8 9.33 -9.12 -6.47
C VAL A 8 8.67 -8.25 -7.53
N LEU A 9 7.34 -8.14 -7.45
CA LEU A 9 6.57 -7.12 -8.14
C LEU A 9 5.98 -6.17 -7.09
N SER A 10 6.33 -4.90 -7.17
CA SER A 10 5.81 -3.85 -6.31
C SER A 10 4.91 -2.92 -7.11
N LEU A 11 3.66 -2.80 -6.68
CA LEU A 11 2.66 -1.91 -7.28
C LEU A 11 2.47 -0.69 -6.40
N PHE A 12 2.36 0.49 -7.03
CA PHE A 12 2.32 1.77 -6.31
C PHE A 12 3.57 1.94 -5.44
N ASP A 13 4.72 1.65 -6.03
CA ASP A 13 5.99 1.39 -5.34
C ASP A 13 6.50 2.58 -4.51
N GLY A 14 6.12 3.80 -4.90
CA GLY A 14 6.62 4.99 -4.26
C GLY A 14 8.16 5.07 -4.35
N MET A 15 8.80 5.20 -3.20
CA MET A 15 10.27 5.26 -3.08
C MET A 15 10.90 3.88 -2.77
N SER A 16 10.22 2.78 -3.10
CA SER A 16 10.66 1.39 -2.86
C SER A 16 10.85 1.05 -1.38
N CYS A 17 9.96 1.51 -0.50
CA CYS A 17 10.02 1.18 0.93
C CYS A 17 9.92 -0.34 1.16
N GLY A 18 9.16 -1.07 0.34
CA GLY A 18 9.10 -2.53 0.39
C GLY A 18 10.46 -3.18 0.12
N ARG A 19 11.25 -2.64 -0.82
CA ARG A 19 12.60 -3.11 -1.10
C ARG A 19 13.58 -2.85 0.04
N ILE A 20 13.43 -1.69 0.72
CA ILE A 20 14.20 -1.38 1.92
C ILE A 20 13.88 -2.41 3.02
N ALA A 21 12.60 -2.69 3.25
CA ALA A 21 12.18 -3.68 4.24
C ALA A 21 12.76 -5.07 3.96
N LEU A 22 12.73 -5.54 2.71
CA LEU A 22 13.32 -6.81 2.32
C LEU A 22 14.83 -6.84 2.57
N LYS A 23 15.54 -5.75 2.28
CA LYS A 23 16.97 -5.59 2.56
C LYS A 23 17.28 -5.66 4.04
N GLU A 24 16.52 -4.96 4.88
CA GLU A 24 16.67 -4.98 6.35
C GLU A 24 16.41 -6.37 6.95
N LEU A 25 15.50 -7.13 6.33
CA LEU A 25 15.23 -8.52 6.70
C LEU A 25 16.29 -9.52 6.18
N GLY A 26 17.29 -9.06 5.42
CA GLY A 26 18.30 -9.92 4.82
C GLY A 26 17.76 -10.82 3.71
N ILE A 27 16.59 -10.49 3.13
CA ILE A 27 15.99 -11.24 2.03
C ILE A 27 16.65 -10.81 0.73
N LYS A 28 17.32 -11.76 0.07
CA LYS A 28 17.95 -11.51 -1.22
C LYS A 28 16.89 -11.33 -2.31
N VAL A 29 16.97 -10.24 -3.04
CA VAL A 29 16.10 -9.93 -4.18
C VAL A 29 16.94 -10.03 -5.44
N ASP A 30 16.62 -10.99 -6.31
CA ASP A 30 17.31 -11.18 -7.59
C ASP A 30 16.71 -10.29 -8.68
N LYS A 31 15.41 -10.01 -8.61
CA LYS A 31 14.73 -9.12 -9.56
C LYS A 31 13.62 -8.33 -8.86
N TYR A 32 13.59 -7.02 -9.10
CA TYR A 32 12.59 -6.14 -8.55
C TYR A 32 11.91 -5.32 -9.64
N TYR A 33 10.63 -5.58 -9.86
CA TYR A 33 9.77 -4.82 -10.74
C TYR A 33 8.99 -3.80 -9.91
N ALA A 34 8.95 -2.54 -10.38
CA ALA A 34 8.21 -1.47 -9.74
C ALA A 34 7.23 -0.83 -10.71
N SER A 35 5.96 -0.75 -10.34
CA SER A 35 4.96 0.05 -11.02
C SER A 35 4.72 1.32 -10.23
N GLU A 36 5.17 2.44 -10.78
CA GLU A 36 5.08 3.79 -10.23
C GLU A 36 5.00 4.80 -11.38
N ILE A 37 4.29 5.93 -11.17
CA ILE A 37 4.14 7.00 -12.16
C ILE A 37 4.71 8.34 -11.71
N ASP A 38 4.91 8.52 -10.38
CA ASP A 38 5.52 9.74 -9.87
C ASP A 38 7.02 9.76 -10.18
N LYS A 39 7.41 10.74 -11.00
CA LYS A 39 8.80 10.90 -11.45
C LYS A 39 9.79 11.16 -10.32
N HIS A 40 9.36 11.75 -9.20
CA HIS A 40 10.24 12.04 -8.06
C HIS A 40 10.46 10.79 -7.23
N ALA A 41 9.41 9.99 -7.02
CA ALA A 41 9.50 8.69 -6.39
C ALA A 41 10.38 7.73 -7.20
N ILE A 42 10.15 7.62 -8.53
CA ILE A 42 10.98 6.84 -9.45
C ILE A 42 12.44 7.28 -9.37
N LYS A 43 12.71 8.59 -9.40
CA LYS A 43 14.08 9.11 -9.29
C LYS A 43 14.74 8.69 -7.99
N GLN A 44 14.02 8.76 -6.87
CA GLN A 44 14.53 8.35 -5.57
C GLN A 44 14.82 6.85 -5.52
N THR A 45 13.92 6.03 -6.05
CA THR A 45 14.13 4.58 -6.21
C THR A 45 15.38 4.29 -7.02
N MET A 46 15.55 4.92 -8.19
CA MET A 46 16.69 4.66 -9.07
C MET A 46 18.03 5.14 -8.50
N LEU A 47 18.04 6.12 -7.58
CA LEU A 47 19.23 6.52 -6.84
C LEU A 47 19.65 5.46 -5.82
N ASN A 48 18.71 4.84 -5.13
CA ASN A 48 18.97 3.84 -4.09
C ASN A 48 19.14 2.43 -4.67
N PHE A 49 18.38 2.11 -5.72
CA PHE A 49 18.28 0.80 -6.34
C PHE A 49 18.27 0.91 -7.87
N PRO A 50 19.43 1.17 -8.50
CA PRO A 50 19.51 1.44 -9.94
C PRO A 50 19.17 0.22 -10.81
N ASP A 51 19.12 -0.98 -10.24
CA ASP A 51 18.73 -2.24 -10.88
C ASP A 51 17.21 -2.49 -10.88
N THR A 52 16.40 -1.58 -10.32
CA THR A 52 14.93 -1.67 -10.35
C THR A 52 14.40 -1.55 -11.77
N ILE A 53 13.51 -2.47 -12.16
CA ILE A 53 12.87 -2.47 -13.48
C ILE A 53 11.54 -1.71 -13.36
N GLN A 54 11.50 -0.49 -13.91
CA GLN A 54 10.29 0.35 -13.90
C GLN A 54 9.30 -0.09 -14.96
N LEU A 55 8.03 -0.30 -14.56
CA LEU A 55 6.94 -0.78 -15.43
C LEU A 55 5.95 0.35 -15.81
N GLY A 56 6.04 1.52 -15.16
CA GLY A 56 5.09 2.61 -15.37
C GLY A 56 3.75 2.38 -14.68
N SER A 57 2.65 2.71 -15.36
CA SER A 57 1.30 2.65 -14.80
C SER A 57 0.86 1.22 -14.49
N VAL A 58 0.26 1.02 -13.32
CA VAL A 58 -0.32 -0.27 -12.91
C VAL A 58 -1.41 -0.76 -13.88
N THR A 59 -2.10 0.16 -14.55
CA THR A 59 -3.15 -0.17 -15.53
C THR A 59 -2.61 -0.83 -16.80
N GLU A 60 -1.30 -0.69 -17.07
CA GLU A 60 -0.60 -1.22 -18.24
C GLU A 60 0.21 -2.49 -17.92
N VAL A 61 0.39 -2.82 -16.63
CA VAL A 61 1.12 -4.03 -16.21
C VAL A 61 0.36 -5.27 -16.63
N ASP A 62 1.04 -6.16 -17.35
CA ASP A 62 0.61 -7.53 -17.67
C ASP A 62 1.60 -8.50 -16.98
N ALA A 63 1.18 -9.05 -15.85
CA ALA A 63 2.06 -9.89 -15.03
C ALA A 63 2.44 -11.20 -15.69
N ARG A 64 1.64 -11.69 -16.66
CA ARG A 64 1.93 -12.91 -17.44
C ARG A 64 3.23 -12.79 -18.25
N LYS A 65 3.66 -11.55 -18.54
CA LYS A 65 4.89 -11.26 -19.30
C LYS A 65 6.14 -11.15 -18.43
N LEU A 66 5.98 -11.07 -17.10
CA LEU A 66 7.10 -10.85 -16.17
C LEU A 66 7.80 -12.14 -15.74
N GLY A 67 7.22 -13.31 -16.07
CA GLY A 67 7.70 -14.61 -15.63
C GLY A 67 7.28 -14.93 -14.20
N HIS A 68 8.08 -15.71 -13.48
CA HIS A 68 7.76 -16.12 -12.12
C HIS A 68 7.91 -14.94 -11.14
N ILE A 69 6.89 -14.69 -10.35
CA ILE A 69 6.87 -13.69 -9.27
C ILE A 69 6.66 -14.42 -7.96
N ASP A 70 7.61 -14.28 -7.02
CA ASP A 70 7.55 -14.91 -5.70
C ASP A 70 6.73 -14.06 -4.72
N LEU A 71 6.82 -12.73 -4.84
CA LEU A 71 6.16 -11.80 -3.91
C LEU A 71 5.56 -10.61 -4.66
N LEU A 72 4.26 -10.38 -4.45
CA LEU A 72 3.54 -9.17 -4.85
C LEU A 72 3.36 -8.26 -3.64
N ILE A 73 3.88 -7.05 -3.70
CA ILE A 73 3.65 -6.03 -2.66
C ILE A 73 2.97 -4.81 -3.25
N GLY A 74 2.23 -4.04 -2.42
CA GLY A 74 1.63 -2.80 -2.87
C GLY A 74 0.81 -2.10 -1.80
N GLY A 75 0.56 -0.81 -2.05
CA GLY A 75 -0.35 0.02 -1.27
C GLY A 75 -1.22 0.83 -2.23
N SER A 76 -2.41 0.33 -2.57
CA SER A 76 -3.25 1.02 -3.56
C SER A 76 -3.71 2.40 -3.05
N PRO A 77 -3.86 3.39 -3.95
CA PRO A 77 -4.31 4.72 -3.56
C PRO A 77 -5.62 4.71 -2.77
N CYS A 78 -5.69 5.59 -1.78
CA CYS A 78 -6.75 5.61 -0.77
C CYS A 78 -7.58 6.89 -0.75
N THR A 79 -7.47 7.74 -1.78
CA THR A 79 -8.05 9.09 -1.81
C THR A 79 -9.55 9.13 -1.48
N ASN A 80 -10.30 8.09 -1.87
CA ASN A 80 -11.74 7.98 -1.64
C ASN A 80 -12.12 7.03 -0.48
N PHE A 81 -11.17 6.36 0.17
CA PHE A 81 -11.40 5.52 1.36
C PHE A 81 -11.17 6.27 2.67
N SER A 82 -10.18 7.15 2.68
CA SER A 82 -9.71 7.86 3.86
C SER A 82 -10.81 8.67 4.54
N PHE A 83 -10.82 8.69 5.88
CA PHE A 83 -11.70 9.56 6.67
C PHE A 83 -11.48 11.05 6.39
N ALA A 84 -10.31 11.43 5.87
CA ALA A 84 -10.00 12.80 5.44
C ALA A 84 -10.43 13.08 3.98
N GLY A 85 -10.80 12.06 3.20
CA GLY A 85 -11.20 12.16 1.80
C GLY A 85 -12.73 12.28 1.59
N ARG A 86 -13.15 12.16 0.33
CA ARG A 86 -14.57 12.24 -0.05
C ARG A 86 -15.43 11.06 0.40
N ARG A 87 -14.83 9.96 0.86
CA ARG A 87 -15.48 8.71 1.29
C ARG A 87 -16.35 8.03 0.23
N ASN A 88 -16.18 8.36 -1.03
CA ASN A 88 -16.99 7.81 -2.13
C ASN A 88 -16.61 6.36 -2.46
N GLY A 89 -15.47 5.86 -1.94
CA GLY A 89 -15.01 4.49 -2.21
C GLY A 89 -14.56 4.27 -3.65
N MET A 90 -15.00 3.18 -4.24
CA MET A 90 -14.65 2.77 -5.61
C MET A 90 -15.85 2.95 -6.52
N ASN A 91 -15.95 4.12 -7.15
CA ASN A 91 -17.11 4.48 -7.98
C ASN A 91 -16.68 4.78 -9.41
N THR A 92 -17.64 4.63 -10.33
CA THR A 92 -17.56 5.27 -11.65
C THR A 92 -17.87 6.77 -11.53
N THR A 93 -17.55 7.54 -12.57
CA THR A 93 -17.95 8.96 -12.67
C THR A 93 -19.47 9.16 -12.66
N THR A 94 -20.25 8.10 -12.92
CA THR A 94 -21.71 8.08 -12.84
C THR A 94 -22.24 7.59 -11.48
N ASN A 95 -21.38 7.50 -10.45
CA ASN A 95 -21.70 7.07 -9.08
C ASN A 95 -22.12 5.58 -8.95
N GLU A 96 -21.78 4.72 -9.89
CA GLU A 96 -21.92 3.28 -9.70
C GLU A 96 -20.80 2.77 -8.78
N GLU A 97 -21.15 2.14 -7.66
CA GLU A 97 -20.19 1.53 -6.73
C GLU A 97 -19.71 0.18 -7.25
N ILE A 98 -18.40 -0.05 -7.18
CA ILE A 98 -17.75 -1.26 -7.72
C ILE A 98 -17.34 -2.17 -6.58
N TYR A 99 -17.97 -3.33 -6.49
CA TYR A 99 -17.78 -4.28 -5.39
C TYR A 99 -17.03 -5.56 -5.76
N THR A 100 -16.77 -5.78 -7.06
CA THR A 100 -16.12 -7.00 -7.54
C THR A 100 -15.13 -6.71 -8.67
N LEU A 101 -14.11 -7.56 -8.78
CA LEU A 101 -13.13 -7.49 -9.86
C LEU A 101 -13.81 -7.68 -11.24
N ASP A 102 -14.73 -8.62 -11.36
CA ASP A 102 -15.42 -8.88 -12.63
C ASP A 102 -16.17 -7.63 -13.12
N ARG A 103 -16.88 -6.94 -12.21
CA ARG A 103 -17.58 -5.71 -12.57
C ARG A 103 -16.61 -4.60 -12.98
N TYR A 104 -15.49 -4.46 -12.27
CA TYR A 104 -14.44 -3.53 -12.66
C TYR A 104 -13.91 -3.81 -14.06
N LEU A 105 -13.57 -5.07 -14.36
CA LEU A 105 -13.04 -5.47 -15.67
C LEU A 105 -14.05 -5.27 -16.81
N GLU A 106 -15.33 -5.52 -16.55
CA GLU A 106 -16.41 -5.25 -17.51
C GLU A 106 -16.49 -3.76 -17.82
N LEU A 107 -16.55 -2.90 -16.80
CA LEU A 107 -16.61 -1.44 -16.96
C LEU A 107 -15.37 -0.90 -17.68
N LYS A 108 -14.18 -1.38 -17.30
CA LYS A 108 -12.91 -1.02 -17.95
C LYS A 108 -12.94 -1.39 -19.45
N LYS A 109 -13.42 -2.57 -19.78
CA LYS A 109 -13.55 -3.01 -21.17
C LYS A 109 -14.53 -2.16 -21.99
N GLN A 110 -15.57 -1.64 -21.33
CA GLN A 110 -16.56 -0.75 -21.95
C GLN A 110 -16.06 0.71 -22.05
N GLY A 111 -14.88 1.03 -21.53
CA GLY A 111 -14.29 2.37 -21.54
C GLY A 111 -14.92 3.33 -20.54
N PHE A 112 -15.52 2.82 -19.46
CA PHE A 112 -16.01 3.68 -18.38
C PHE A 112 -14.88 4.40 -17.66
N GLU A 113 -15.14 5.64 -17.25
CA GLU A 113 -14.26 6.43 -16.41
C GLU A 113 -14.58 6.19 -14.92
N PHE A 114 -13.53 6.15 -14.09
CA PHE A 114 -13.64 5.93 -12.66
C PHE A 114 -13.39 7.22 -11.88
N ASP A 115 -14.05 7.38 -10.73
CA ASP A 115 -13.85 8.55 -9.86
C ASP A 115 -12.69 8.32 -8.89
N GLY A 116 -11.74 9.25 -8.88
CA GLY A 116 -10.54 9.18 -8.05
C GLY A 116 -9.62 8.02 -8.42
N GLU A 117 -8.93 7.45 -7.44
CA GLU A 117 -7.90 6.44 -7.65
C GLU A 117 -8.13 5.14 -6.84
N SER A 118 -9.12 5.12 -5.94
CA SER A 118 -9.35 3.95 -5.07
C SER A 118 -9.76 2.69 -5.84
N PHE A 119 -10.31 2.83 -7.05
CA PHE A 119 -10.59 1.70 -7.95
C PHE A 119 -9.32 0.94 -8.36
N LEU A 120 -8.14 1.54 -8.24
CA LEU A 120 -6.86 0.89 -8.58
C LEU A 120 -6.55 -0.31 -7.67
N PHE A 121 -7.27 -0.47 -6.55
CA PHE A 121 -7.30 -1.73 -5.82
C PHE A 121 -7.67 -2.92 -6.71
N TRP A 122 -8.59 -2.74 -7.65
CA TRP A 122 -8.97 -3.81 -8.58
C TRP A 122 -7.86 -4.14 -9.59
N GLU A 123 -6.98 -3.18 -9.91
CA GLU A 123 -5.77 -3.48 -10.70
C GLU A 123 -4.80 -4.36 -9.91
N TYR A 124 -4.62 -4.11 -8.60
CA TYR A 124 -3.86 -5.00 -7.73
C TYR A 124 -4.44 -6.42 -7.76
N MET A 125 -5.77 -6.56 -7.63
CA MET A 125 -6.45 -7.87 -7.65
C MET A 125 -6.35 -8.55 -9.01
N ARG A 126 -6.43 -7.80 -10.12
CA ARG A 126 -6.23 -8.32 -11.48
C ARG A 126 -4.82 -8.91 -11.63
N ILE A 127 -3.81 -8.14 -11.23
CA ILE A 127 -2.41 -8.55 -11.33
C ILE A 127 -2.12 -9.75 -10.42
N LEU A 128 -2.67 -9.79 -9.21
CA LEU A 128 -2.58 -10.96 -8.33
C LEU A 128 -3.20 -12.21 -8.99
N GLY A 129 -4.34 -12.05 -9.64
CA GLY A 129 -4.98 -13.12 -10.42
C GLY A 129 -4.10 -13.61 -11.56
N GLU A 130 -3.51 -12.70 -12.35
CA GLU A 130 -2.60 -13.02 -13.45
C GLU A 130 -1.34 -13.78 -12.99
N ILE A 131 -0.76 -13.38 -11.84
CA ILE A 131 0.38 -14.10 -11.27
C ILE A 131 -0.04 -15.51 -10.86
N ARG A 132 -1.21 -15.67 -10.26
CA ARG A 132 -1.73 -16.97 -9.81
C ARG A 132 -1.99 -17.95 -10.95
N GLU A 133 -2.14 -17.49 -12.19
CA GLU A 133 -2.23 -18.36 -13.36
C GLU A 133 -0.92 -19.17 -13.58
N THR A 134 0.23 -18.61 -13.16
CA THR A 134 1.58 -19.22 -13.33
C THR A 134 2.24 -19.64 -12.03
N ASN A 135 1.89 -19.00 -10.91
CA ASN A 135 2.36 -19.30 -9.57
C ASN A 135 1.19 -19.19 -8.57
N SER A 136 0.52 -20.31 -8.29
CA SER A 136 -0.59 -20.39 -7.32
C SER A 136 -0.18 -20.01 -5.90
N ASP A 137 1.11 -20.19 -5.57
CA ASP A 137 1.67 -20.03 -4.23
C ASP A 137 2.32 -18.67 -4.00
N VAL A 138 2.08 -17.72 -4.94
CA VAL A 138 2.61 -16.36 -4.82
C VAL A 138 2.28 -15.76 -3.45
N LEU A 139 3.31 -15.24 -2.80
CA LEU A 139 3.13 -14.46 -1.59
C LEU A 139 2.66 -13.05 -1.96
N PHE A 140 1.80 -12.48 -1.13
CA PHE A 140 1.38 -11.10 -1.33
C PHE A 140 1.33 -10.31 -0.03
N PHE A 141 1.49 -9.00 -0.15
CA PHE A 141 1.38 -8.04 0.93
C PHE A 141 0.71 -6.77 0.39
N LEU A 142 -0.46 -6.45 0.92
CA LEU A 142 -1.21 -5.24 0.57
C LEU A 142 -1.40 -4.36 1.80
N GLU A 143 -1.09 -3.07 1.65
CA GLU A 143 -1.35 -2.03 2.66
C GLU A 143 -2.46 -1.10 2.18
N ASN A 144 -3.31 -0.64 3.11
CA ASN A 144 -4.20 0.49 2.86
C ASN A 144 -4.48 1.26 4.16
N VAL A 145 -5.13 2.41 4.03
CA VAL A 145 -5.56 3.20 5.19
C VAL A 145 -6.70 2.51 5.95
N GLU A 146 -6.88 2.88 7.23
CA GLU A 146 -8.15 2.61 7.90
C GLU A 146 -9.30 3.26 7.13
N MET A 147 -10.33 2.47 6.87
CA MET A 147 -11.48 2.87 6.10
C MET A 147 -12.78 2.46 6.79
N GLY A 148 -13.93 2.91 6.28
CA GLY A 148 -15.23 2.47 6.79
C GLY A 148 -15.46 0.99 6.55
N GLU A 149 -16.14 0.32 7.49
CA GLU A 149 -16.44 -1.13 7.51
C GLU A 149 -16.94 -1.67 6.17
N LYS A 150 -17.77 -0.89 5.47
CA LYS A 150 -18.29 -1.24 4.14
C LYS A 150 -17.16 -1.58 3.15
N TRP A 151 -16.20 -0.67 3.00
CA TRP A 151 -15.13 -0.83 2.03
C TRP A 151 -14.07 -1.83 2.50
N GLU A 152 -13.77 -1.87 3.79
CA GLU A 152 -12.92 -2.92 4.36
C GLU A 152 -13.48 -4.32 4.11
N SER A 153 -14.80 -4.50 4.26
CA SER A 153 -15.48 -5.76 3.94
C SER A 153 -15.38 -6.12 2.46
N VAL A 154 -15.45 -5.13 1.55
CA VAL A 154 -15.29 -5.36 0.10
C VAL A 154 -13.87 -5.84 -0.22
N LEU A 155 -12.84 -5.15 0.32
CA LEU A 155 -11.45 -5.54 0.12
C LEU A 155 -11.19 -6.93 0.71
N THR A 156 -11.57 -7.15 1.95
CA THR A 156 -11.43 -8.45 2.66
C THR A 156 -12.07 -9.60 1.89
N LYS A 157 -13.29 -9.39 1.36
CA LYS A 157 -13.97 -10.40 0.56
C LYS A 157 -13.26 -10.70 -0.76
N ALA A 158 -12.73 -9.67 -1.42
CA ALA A 158 -11.99 -9.84 -2.68
C ALA A 158 -10.65 -10.56 -2.46
N ILE A 159 -9.95 -10.23 -1.38
CA ILE A 159 -8.64 -10.81 -1.02
C ILE A 159 -8.80 -12.23 -0.45
N GLY A 160 -9.87 -12.49 0.30
CA GLY A 160 -10.15 -13.76 0.99
C GLY A 160 -9.44 -13.92 2.34
N ILE A 161 -8.79 -12.87 2.85
CA ILE A 161 -8.08 -12.83 4.13
C ILE A 161 -8.53 -11.56 4.86
N HIS A 162 -8.80 -11.63 6.16
CA HIS A 162 -9.09 -10.44 6.97
C HIS A 162 -7.81 -9.63 7.21
N GLY A 163 -7.92 -8.31 7.20
CA GLY A 163 -6.78 -7.44 7.46
C GLY A 163 -6.41 -7.36 8.94
N VAL A 164 -5.14 -7.08 9.21
CA VAL A 164 -4.66 -6.72 10.56
C VAL A 164 -4.40 -5.22 10.61
N HIS A 165 -4.91 -4.59 11.68
CA HIS A 165 -4.73 -3.16 11.90
C HIS A 165 -3.48 -2.91 12.74
N ILE A 166 -2.58 -2.05 12.26
CA ILE A 166 -1.36 -1.68 12.98
C ILE A 166 -1.20 -0.15 12.93
N ASP A 167 -0.89 0.46 14.07
CA ASP A 167 -0.50 1.85 14.14
C ASP A 167 1.03 1.96 14.17
N SER A 168 1.61 2.71 13.24
CA SER A 168 3.05 2.97 13.21
C SER A 168 3.56 3.70 14.46
N ALA A 169 2.67 4.34 15.25
CA ALA A 169 3.04 4.97 16.51
C ALA A 169 3.71 4.01 17.50
N LEU A 170 3.43 2.71 17.38
CA LEU A 170 4.08 1.69 18.21
C LEU A 170 5.59 1.57 17.94
N VAL A 171 6.05 1.93 16.75
CA VAL A 171 7.46 1.76 16.34
C VAL A 171 8.09 3.03 15.76
N SER A 172 7.35 4.13 15.70
CA SER A 172 7.82 5.42 15.16
C SER A 172 7.10 6.58 15.84
N ALA A 173 7.59 7.80 15.63
CA ALA A 173 6.98 9.03 16.17
C ALA A 173 5.74 9.52 15.38
N GLN A 174 5.08 8.65 14.61
CA GLN A 174 3.96 9.02 13.77
C GLN A 174 2.74 8.12 13.99
N HIS A 175 1.61 8.70 14.33
CA HIS A 175 0.32 8.03 14.23
C HIS A 175 -0.02 7.78 12.77
N ARG A 176 0.02 6.51 12.36
CA ARG A 176 -0.29 6.09 11.00
C ARG A 176 -0.97 4.73 11.04
N ARG A 177 -2.27 4.72 11.26
CA ARG A 177 -3.06 3.50 11.30
C ARG A 177 -3.28 2.96 9.89
N ARG A 178 -2.99 1.68 9.71
CA ARG A 178 -3.07 0.97 8.43
C ARG A 178 -3.65 -0.42 8.62
N ILE A 179 -4.23 -0.90 7.55
CA ILE A 179 -4.71 -2.28 7.44
C ILE A 179 -3.76 -3.01 6.50
N TYR A 180 -3.36 -4.20 6.91
CA TYR A 180 -2.46 -5.06 6.14
C TYR A 180 -3.11 -6.40 5.85
N TRP A 181 -3.11 -6.81 4.60
CA TRP A 181 -3.56 -8.13 4.16
C TRP A 181 -2.39 -8.88 3.55
N THR A 182 -2.14 -10.09 4.00
CA THR A 182 -1.05 -10.91 3.49
C THR A 182 -1.31 -12.39 3.70
N ASN A 183 -0.76 -13.24 2.84
CA ASN A 183 -0.73 -14.69 2.98
C ASN A 183 0.66 -15.23 3.37
N ILE A 184 1.63 -14.39 3.68
CA ILE A 184 3.01 -14.81 4.04
C ILE A 184 2.98 -15.77 5.24
N LYS A 185 2.19 -15.48 6.25
CA LYS A 185 1.88 -16.36 7.36
C LYS A 185 0.47 -16.05 7.83
N THR A 186 -0.36 -17.06 7.93
CA THR A 186 -1.76 -16.91 8.34
C THR A 186 -2.13 -17.88 9.44
N LYS A 187 -3.16 -17.51 10.20
CA LYS A 187 -3.85 -18.37 11.19
C LYS A 187 -5.35 -18.24 11.02
N THR A 188 -6.10 -19.15 11.62
CA THR A 188 -7.54 -19.02 11.76
C THR A 188 -7.87 -18.35 13.08
N ASP A 189 -8.86 -17.47 13.10
CA ASP A 189 -9.30 -16.72 14.26
C ASP A 189 -10.83 -16.73 14.40
N GLY A 190 -11.30 -16.65 15.64
CA GLY A 190 -12.71 -16.60 15.98
C GLY A 190 -13.51 -17.88 15.72
N LEU A 191 -14.81 -17.83 16.09
CA LEU A 191 -15.74 -18.94 15.96
C LEU A 191 -15.97 -19.37 14.50
N PHE A 192 -15.89 -18.41 13.57
CA PHE A 192 -16.12 -18.64 12.14
C PHE A 192 -14.85 -19.03 11.37
N GLN A 193 -13.73 -19.28 12.08
CA GLN A 193 -12.45 -19.68 11.48
C GLN A 193 -11.98 -18.71 10.38
N TRP A 194 -12.08 -17.39 10.64
CA TRP A 194 -11.57 -16.38 9.72
C TRP A 194 -10.07 -16.56 9.46
N VAL A 195 -9.66 -16.48 8.21
CA VAL A 195 -8.23 -16.44 7.87
C VAL A 195 -7.72 -15.03 8.10
N VAL A 196 -6.72 -14.90 8.94
CA VAL A 196 -6.07 -13.62 9.30
C VAL A 196 -4.55 -13.76 9.18
N PRO A 197 -3.82 -12.67 8.89
CA PRO A 197 -2.36 -12.68 8.98
C PRO A 197 -1.92 -13.01 10.41
N ASP A 198 -0.93 -13.90 10.55
CA ASP A 198 -0.31 -14.19 11.83
C ASP A 198 0.80 -13.18 12.13
N ILE A 199 0.39 -11.93 12.33
CA ILE A 199 1.26 -10.80 12.67
C ILE A 199 0.94 -10.38 14.09
N GLU A 200 1.95 -10.39 14.97
CA GLU A 200 1.85 -9.86 16.31
C GLU A 200 1.88 -8.32 16.27
N GLN A 201 1.11 -7.69 17.16
CA GLN A 201 1.20 -6.24 17.30
C GLN A 201 2.60 -5.88 17.82
N PRO A 202 3.27 -4.88 17.21
CA PRO A 202 4.56 -4.42 17.73
C PRO A 202 4.43 -3.92 19.17
N GLU A 203 5.47 -4.12 19.96
CA GLU A 203 5.59 -3.45 21.27
C GLU A 203 5.76 -1.94 21.08
N ASP A 204 5.11 -1.17 21.93
CA ASP A 204 5.28 0.29 21.94
C ASP A 204 6.69 0.66 22.37
N ARG A 205 7.45 1.25 21.45
CA ARG A 205 8.83 1.70 21.69
C ARG A 205 8.90 3.06 22.37
N GLY A 206 7.78 3.74 22.56
CA GLY A 206 7.70 5.06 23.17
C GLY A 206 8.43 6.17 22.42
N ILE A 207 8.62 6.00 21.09
CA ILE A 207 9.33 6.98 20.25
C ILE A 207 8.47 8.22 20.07
N MET A 208 8.96 9.36 20.50
CA MET A 208 8.28 10.65 20.40
C MET A 208 8.84 11.50 19.24
N LEU A 209 8.08 12.50 18.81
CA LEU A 209 8.53 13.41 17.75
C LEU A 209 9.89 14.06 18.08
N GLN A 210 10.12 14.43 19.33
CA GLN A 210 11.39 15.01 19.77
C GLN A 210 12.60 14.09 19.53
N ASP A 211 12.40 12.77 19.53
CA ASP A 211 13.49 11.79 19.39
C ASP A 211 13.99 11.65 17.96
N ILE A 212 13.23 12.19 16.99
CA ILE A 212 13.54 12.12 15.55
C ILE A 212 13.77 13.49 14.91
N LEU A 213 13.70 14.58 15.69
CA LEU A 213 14.02 15.91 15.16
C LEU A 213 15.52 16.02 14.91
N GLU A 214 15.87 16.66 13.80
CA GLU A 214 17.23 17.04 13.51
C GLU A 214 17.65 18.25 14.38
N ASP A 215 18.87 18.23 14.87
CA ASP A 215 19.40 19.32 15.72
C ASP A 215 19.57 20.63 14.92
N GLU A 216 19.94 20.50 13.65
CA GLU A 216 20.13 21.64 12.74
C GLU A 216 19.40 21.38 11.41
N VAL A 217 18.61 22.36 10.97
CA VAL A 217 17.91 22.33 9.68
C VAL A 217 18.15 23.64 8.92
N ASP A 218 18.22 23.54 7.58
CA ASP A 218 18.34 24.71 6.70
C ASP A 218 17.13 25.65 6.93
N GLY A 219 17.41 26.96 7.03
CA GLY A 219 16.39 28.00 7.29
C GLY A 219 15.21 27.99 6.32
N LYS A 220 15.36 27.42 5.12
CA LYS A 220 14.27 27.27 4.13
C LYS A 220 13.14 26.33 4.58
N TYR A 221 13.40 25.43 5.54
CA TYR A 221 12.40 24.50 6.08
C TYR A 221 11.63 25.06 7.26
N TYR A 222 12.05 26.19 7.84
CA TYR A 222 11.27 26.84 8.89
C TYR A 222 10.03 27.51 8.32
N LEU A 223 8.91 27.35 9.03
CA LEU A 223 7.69 28.05 8.68
C LEU A 223 7.85 29.55 8.89
N LYS A 224 7.24 30.36 8.02
CA LYS A 224 7.16 31.81 8.19
C LYS A 224 6.31 32.12 9.45
N GLU A 225 6.66 33.20 10.16
CA GLU A 225 5.95 33.64 11.38
C GLU A 225 4.43 33.72 11.18
N GLU A 226 3.97 34.33 10.08
CA GLU A 226 2.54 34.39 9.74
C GLU A 226 1.86 33.01 9.64
N THR A 227 2.61 31.99 9.22
CA THR A 227 2.09 30.60 9.13
C THR A 227 2.02 29.98 10.51
N VAL A 228 3.03 30.21 11.33
CA VAL A 228 3.08 29.77 12.73
C VAL A 228 1.90 30.37 13.51
N ASP A 229 1.69 31.68 13.40
CA ASP A 229 0.59 32.38 14.07
C ASP A 229 -0.79 31.82 13.66
N LYS A 230 -0.99 31.54 12.36
CA LYS A 230 -2.22 30.93 11.86
C LYS A 230 -2.42 29.50 12.40
N LEU A 231 -1.37 28.72 12.50
CA LEU A 231 -1.43 27.36 13.05
C LEU A 231 -1.77 27.39 14.54
N LEU A 232 -1.11 28.27 15.31
CA LEU A 232 -1.38 28.44 16.73
C LEU A 232 -2.79 28.95 16.99
N ALA A 233 -3.28 29.90 16.18
CA ALA A 233 -4.63 30.42 16.31
C ALA A 233 -5.73 29.36 15.99
N ASN A 234 -5.44 28.41 15.10
CA ASN A 234 -6.36 27.35 14.70
C ASN A 234 -6.17 26.04 15.48
N GLY A 235 -4.99 25.79 16.04
CA GLY A 235 -4.61 24.54 16.69
C GLY A 235 -5.18 24.34 18.10
N VAL A 236 -5.73 25.37 18.72
CA VAL A 236 -6.29 25.30 20.09
C VAL A 236 -7.73 24.74 20.13
N LYS A 237 -8.32 24.38 18.99
CA LYS A 237 -9.71 23.89 18.90
C LYS A 237 -9.85 22.36 18.81
N GLY A 238 -8.80 21.60 18.97
CA GLY A 238 -8.83 20.14 18.72
C GLY A 238 -7.84 19.30 19.52
N ALA A 239 -7.46 19.70 20.72
CA ALA A 239 -6.70 18.85 21.65
C ALA A 239 -7.64 18.25 22.70
#